data_9acef66455bde6ae30b86e19f3263026
#
_entry.id   9acef66455bde6ae30b86e19f3263026
#
_cell.length_a   1.000
_cell.length_b   1.000
_cell.length_c   1.000
_cell.angle_alpha   90.00
_cell.angle_beta   90.00
_cell.angle_gamma   90.00
#
_symmetry.space_group_name_H-M   'P 1'
#
loop_
_entity.id
_entity.type
_entity.pdbx_description
1 polymer ?
#
loop_
_entity_poly.entity_id
_entity_poly.type
_entity_poly.pdbx_seq_one_letter_code
_entity_poly.pdbx_strand_id
1 'polypeptide(L)'
;RVGVFKSGTDSGVYARDDEITLRPNTAATVPVAQNDISGDSTDLTVSEDIESQDISNVTVADNVLAFTTPQQVGTYYMVYTVKDKAGLSDTATLTVNVDGNATIEPPTAYDYRVPSSATIDKKSVDVDVSQWIANPSGSADELHVAVDDSATDHAHVKSGDKSTTITVELTDRSEE
;
A
#
# COMPACT_ATOMS: atom_id res chain seq x y z
N ARG A 1 11.61 2.69 -16.73
CA ARG A 1 11.55 1.53 -17.64
C ARG A 1 10.21 1.49 -18.36
N VAL A 2 10.18 1.23 -19.64
CA VAL A 2 8.94 0.96 -20.39
C VAL A 2 8.92 -0.54 -20.64
N GLY A 3 7.95 -1.24 -20.05
CA GLY A 3 7.69 -2.65 -20.35
C GLY A 3 6.89 -2.79 -21.65
N VAL A 4 7.38 -3.56 -22.61
CA VAL A 4 6.65 -3.90 -23.84
C VAL A 4 6.22 -5.35 -23.75
N PHE A 5 4.91 -5.61 -23.73
CA PHE A 5 4.33 -6.93 -23.64
C PHE A 5 3.92 -7.44 -25.01
N LYS A 6 4.11 -8.75 -25.24
CA LYS A 6 3.54 -9.42 -26.37
C LYS A 6 2.14 -9.94 -26.00
N SER A 7 1.12 -9.43 -26.67
CA SER A 7 -0.26 -9.89 -26.46
C SER A 7 -0.36 -11.42 -26.62
N GLY A 8 -0.80 -12.10 -25.56
CA GLY A 8 -1.12 -13.53 -25.57
C GLY A 8 -0.06 -14.48 -24.96
N THR A 9 0.96 -13.97 -24.28
CA THR A 9 1.90 -14.78 -23.49
C THR A 9 2.11 -14.18 -22.12
N ASP A 10 2.11 -15.03 -21.13
CA ASP A 10 2.34 -14.84 -19.70
C ASP A 10 2.41 -13.40 -19.22
N SER A 11 1.34 -13.01 -18.59
CA SER A 11 1.22 -11.82 -17.81
C SER A 11 2.23 -11.89 -16.65
N GLY A 12 3.39 -11.28 -16.83
CA GLY A 12 4.41 -11.23 -15.79
C GLY A 12 4.05 -10.25 -14.68
N VAL A 13 4.69 -10.39 -13.53
CA VAL A 13 4.75 -9.37 -12.50
C VAL A 13 5.84 -8.37 -12.86
N TYR A 14 5.57 -7.09 -12.65
CA TYR A 14 6.53 -6.00 -12.89
C TYR A 14 6.58 -5.11 -11.67
N ALA A 15 7.65 -5.24 -10.91
CA ALA A 15 7.97 -4.35 -9.83
C ALA A 15 8.66 -3.09 -10.35
N ARG A 16 8.35 -1.94 -9.75
CA ARG A 16 8.93 -0.64 -10.07
C ARG A 16 9.64 -0.08 -8.87
N ASP A 17 10.82 0.48 -9.13
CA ASP A 17 11.58 1.14 -8.10
C ASP A 17 10.81 2.34 -7.54
N ASP A 18 10.92 2.51 -6.21
CA ASP A 18 10.35 3.61 -5.44
C ASP A 18 11.45 4.50 -4.87
N GLU A 19 11.11 5.74 -4.59
CA GLU A 19 12.02 6.69 -3.96
C GLU A 19 11.26 7.56 -2.96
N ILE A 20 11.85 7.74 -1.76
CA ILE A 20 11.30 8.58 -0.71
C ILE A 20 12.41 9.37 -0.03
N THR A 21 12.09 10.60 0.40
CA THR A 21 13.03 11.45 1.16
C THR A 21 12.44 11.74 2.54
N LEU A 22 13.19 11.40 3.59
CA LEU A 22 12.73 11.44 4.98
C LEU A 22 13.76 12.09 5.89
N ARG A 23 13.31 12.57 7.05
CA ARG A 23 14.23 13.02 8.11
C ARG A 23 14.92 11.83 8.80
N PRO A 24 16.08 12.06 9.44
CA PRO A 24 16.70 11.06 10.32
C PRO A 24 15.79 10.65 11.47
N ASN A 25 15.92 9.39 11.93
CA ASN A 25 15.15 8.80 13.03
C ASN A 25 13.63 8.95 12.89
N THR A 26 13.12 8.89 11.66
CA THR A 26 11.69 9.01 11.36
C THR A 26 11.11 7.63 11.09
N ALA A 27 10.03 7.28 11.78
CA ALA A 27 9.21 6.13 11.41
C ALA A 27 8.47 6.45 10.10
N ALA A 28 8.35 5.47 9.23
CA ALA A 28 7.67 5.61 7.95
C ALA A 28 6.94 4.33 7.56
N THR A 29 5.85 4.49 6.82
CA THR A 29 5.14 3.40 6.15
C THR A 29 4.98 3.71 4.67
N VAL A 30 5.35 2.75 3.81
CA VAL A 30 5.34 2.92 2.35
C VAL A 30 4.65 1.73 1.69
N PRO A 31 3.53 1.92 0.98
CA PRO A 31 2.85 0.88 0.24
C PRO A 31 3.54 0.67 -1.12
N VAL A 32 4.68 -0.01 -1.10
CA VAL A 32 5.59 -0.16 -2.26
C VAL A 32 4.97 -0.88 -3.46
N ALA A 33 3.93 -1.69 -3.28
CA ALA A 33 3.28 -2.40 -4.39
C ALA A 33 2.27 -1.55 -5.18
N GLN A 34 2.07 -0.27 -4.83
CA GLN A 34 1.02 0.57 -5.44
C GLN A 34 1.28 0.93 -6.90
N ASN A 35 2.55 1.03 -7.30
CA ASN A 35 2.96 1.31 -8.67
C ASN A 35 3.32 0.06 -9.46
N ASP A 36 3.28 -1.13 -8.84
CA ASP A 36 3.60 -2.41 -9.45
C ASP A 36 2.43 -2.94 -10.28
N ILE A 37 2.74 -3.78 -11.24
CA ILE A 37 1.76 -4.28 -12.20
C ILE A 37 1.78 -5.81 -12.21
N SER A 38 0.59 -6.41 -12.03
CA SER A 38 0.33 -7.78 -12.40
C SER A 38 -0.29 -7.83 -13.79
N GLY A 39 0.27 -8.63 -14.68
CA GLY A 39 -0.20 -8.73 -16.05
C GLY A 39 -1.54 -9.45 -16.20
N ASP A 40 -1.93 -10.26 -15.22
CA ASP A 40 -3.24 -10.94 -15.16
C ASP A 40 -4.26 -10.20 -14.30
N SER A 41 -3.93 -8.99 -13.82
CA SER A 41 -4.75 -8.17 -12.94
C SER A 41 -5.08 -8.86 -11.58
N THR A 42 -4.25 -9.79 -11.13
CA THR A 42 -4.35 -10.36 -9.78
C THR A 42 -3.71 -9.45 -8.75
N ASP A 43 -4.15 -9.56 -7.49
CA ASP A 43 -3.55 -8.84 -6.39
C ASP A 43 -2.10 -9.29 -6.20
N LEU A 44 -1.22 -8.33 -6.01
CA LEU A 44 0.18 -8.55 -5.68
C LEU A 44 0.35 -8.69 -4.16
N THR A 45 1.34 -9.47 -3.77
CA THR A 45 1.74 -9.63 -2.36
C THR A 45 3.21 -9.32 -2.22
N VAL A 46 3.57 -8.43 -1.30
CA VAL A 46 4.96 -8.13 -0.94
C VAL A 46 5.49 -9.22 0.00
N SER A 47 6.67 -9.75 -0.31
CA SER A 47 7.34 -10.73 0.55
C SER A 47 7.80 -10.09 1.85
N GLU A 48 7.72 -10.84 2.97
CA GLU A 48 8.28 -10.41 4.25
C GLU A 48 9.82 -10.41 4.26
N ASP A 49 10.45 -11.05 3.28
CA ASP A 49 11.90 -11.15 3.13
C ASP A 49 12.43 -9.91 2.41
N ILE A 50 12.81 -8.90 3.19
CA ILE A 50 13.33 -7.63 2.70
C ILE A 50 14.83 -7.57 2.91
N GLU A 51 15.56 -7.39 1.82
CA GLU A 51 16.99 -7.11 1.89
C GLU A 51 17.21 -5.62 2.18
N SER A 52 17.68 -5.29 3.36
CA SER A 52 18.00 -3.91 3.74
C SER A 52 19.42 -3.79 4.23
N GLN A 53 20.10 -2.72 3.84
CA GLN A 53 21.41 -2.35 4.37
C GLN A 53 21.26 -1.10 5.21
N ASP A 54 21.71 -1.19 6.49
CA ASP A 54 21.74 -0.09 7.44
C ASP A 54 20.37 0.51 7.85
N ILE A 55 19.25 -0.10 7.46
CA ILE A 55 17.91 0.23 7.96
C ILE A 55 17.46 -0.89 8.89
N SER A 56 17.06 -0.55 10.10
CA SER A 56 16.58 -1.48 11.12
C SER A 56 15.06 -1.45 11.25
N ASN A 57 14.51 -2.49 11.91
CA ASN A 57 13.09 -2.61 12.21
C ASN A 57 12.20 -2.59 10.95
N VAL A 58 12.69 -3.19 9.86
CA VAL A 58 11.88 -3.34 8.64
C VAL A 58 10.86 -4.45 8.86
N THR A 59 9.60 -4.12 8.63
CA THR A 59 8.48 -5.08 8.67
C THR A 59 7.59 -4.89 7.48
N VAL A 60 6.91 -5.97 7.07
CA VAL A 60 5.89 -5.95 6.02
C VAL A 60 4.58 -6.42 6.61
N ALA A 61 3.55 -5.64 6.46
CA ALA A 61 2.19 -6.02 6.81
C ALA A 61 1.23 -5.47 5.74
N ASP A 62 0.35 -6.31 5.21
CA ASP A 62 -0.65 -5.92 4.21
C ASP A 62 -0.06 -5.13 3.01
N ASN A 63 1.08 -5.58 2.49
CA ASN A 63 1.85 -4.94 1.40
C ASN A 63 2.47 -3.57 1.73
N VAL A 64 2.49 -3.19 2.99
CA VAL A 64 3.11 -1.95 3.46
C VAL A 64 4.45 -2.26 4.12
N LEU A 65 5.52 -1.62 3.67
CA LEU A 65 6.79 -1.59 4.37
C LEU A 65 6.72 -0.57 5.49
N ALA A 66 7.04 -0.99 6.71
CA ALA A 66 7.26 -0.10 7.84
C ALA A 66 8.71 -0.20 8.31
N PHE A 67 9.33 0.94 8.57
CA PHE A 67 10.73 1.02 9.00
C PHE A 67 11.00 2.33 9.74
N THR A 68 12.21 2.43 10.32
CA THR A 68 12.71 3.69 10.88
C THR A 68 14.00 4.09 10.16
N THR A 69 14.05 5.33 9.69
CA THR A 69 15.24 5.86 9.01
C THR A 69 16.45 5.91 9.93
N PRO A 70 17.65 5.67 9.41
CA PRO A 70 18.88 5.86 10.17
C PRO A 70 19.06 7.29 10.69
N GLN A 71 19.89 7.44 11.73
CA GLN A 71 20.25 8.76 12.24
C GLN A 71 21.16 9.53 11.26
N GLN A 72 21.95 8.82 10.49
CA GLN A 72 22.93 9.41 9.59
C GLN A 72 22.26 9.82 8.27
N VAL A 73 22.51 11.06 7.85
CA VAL A 73 22.11 11.55 6.51
C VAL A 73 22.83 10.77 5.42
N GLY A 74 22.11 10.36 4.39
CA GLY A 74 22.63 9.53 3.31
C GLY A 74 21.54 8.89 2.48
N THR A 75 21.93 8.08 1.50
CA THR A 75 21.01 7.31 0.69
C THR A 75 21.12 5.83 1.06
N TYR A 76 19.99 5.21 1.32
CA TYR A 76 19.86 3.83 1.75
C TYR A 76 18.94 3.07 0.80
N TYR A 77 19.09 1.76 0.76
CA TYR A 77 18.36 0.90 -0.19
C TYR A 77 17.73 -0.27 0.53
N MET A 78 16.49 -0.58 0.14
CA MET A 78 15.81 -1.81 0.49
C MET A 78 15.35 -2.49 -0.79
N VAL A 79 15.60 -3.79 -0.91
CA VAL A 79 15.09 -4.60 -2.04
C VAL A 79 13.90 -5.41 -1.55
N TYR A 80 12.81 -5.31 -2.25
CA TYR A 80 11.59 -6.06 -1.97
C TYR A 80 11.18 -6.91 -3.18
N THR A 81 10.42 -7.96 -2.91
CA THR A 81 9.89 -8.86 -3.93
C THR A 81 8.38 -8.82 -3.88
N VAL A 82 7.74 -8.65 -5.05
CA VAL A 82 6.30 -8.83 -5.21
C VAL A 82 5.99 -10.13 -5.92
N LYS A 83 4.87 -10.75 -5.54
CA LYS A 83 4.39 -12.02 -6.10
C LYS A 83 2.92 -11.93 -6.44
N ASP A 84 2.52 -12.57 -7.54
CA ASP A 84 1.12 -12.79 -7.87
C ASP A 84 0.58 -14.10 -7.28
N LYS A 85 -0.71 -14.36 -7.49
CA LYS A 85 -1.37 -15.61 -7.05
C LYS A 85 -0.87 -16.85 -7.80
N ALA A 86 -0.28 -16.70 -8.98
CA ALA A 86 0.31 -17.80 -9.75
C ALA A 86 1.74 -18.12 -9.30
N GLY A 87 2.32 -17.32 -8.43
CA GLY A 87 3.69 -17.49 -7.92
C GLY A 87 4.75 -16.83 -8.79
N LEU A 88 4.36 -16.07 -9.81
CA LEU A 88 5.29 -15.22 -10.55
C LEU A 88 5.74 -14.06 -9.65
N SER A 89 6.99 -13.66 -9.79
CA SER A 89 7.55 -12.61 -8.93
C SER A 89 8.54 -11.73 -9.70
N ASP A 90 8.67 -10.51 -9.21
CA ASP A 90 9.70 -9.55 -9.62
C ASP A 90 10.21 -8.78 -8.40
N THR A 91 11.35 -8.13 -8.56
CA THR A 91 12.01 -7.38 -7.48
C THR A 91 12.16 -5.92 -7.87
N ALA A 92 12.03 -5.04 -6.88
CA ALA A 92 12.31 -3.63 -7.03
C ALA A 92 13.03 -3.07 -5.81
N THR A 93 13.52 -1.85 -5.93
CA THR A 93 14.29 -1.16 -4.90
C THR A 93 13.51 0.03 -4.39
N LEU A 94 13.36 0.11 -3.07
CA LEU A 94 12.98 1.35 -2.41
C LEU A 94 14.25 2.12 -2.04
N THR A 95 14.44 3.28 -2.66
CA THR A 95 15.52 4.23 -2.33
C THR A 95 15.03 5.17 -1.24
N VAL A 96 15.74 5.19 -0.11
CA VAL A 96 15.44 6.06 1.03
C VAL A 96 16.54 7.11 1.16
N ASN A 97 16.22 8.36 0.82
CA ASN A 97 17.08 9.50 1.02
C ASN A 97 16.84 10.10 2.40
N VAL A 98 17.83 10.02 3.29
CA VAL A 98 17.76 10.61 4.61
C VAL A 98 18.39 11.99 4.59
N ASP A 99 17.57 13.03 4.74
CA ASP A 99 17.98 14.44 4.74
C ASP A 99 17.39 15.17 5.96
N GLY A 100 18.24 15.81 6.75
CA GLY A 100 17.81 16.59 7.92
C GLY A 100 16.88 17.77 7.61
N ASN A 101 16.84 18.21 6.34
CA ASN A 101 15.96 19.29 5.87
C ASN A 101 14.72 18.78 5.13
N ALA A 102 14.51 17.45 5.06
CA ALA A 102 13.33 16.90 4.41
C ALA A 102 12.04 17.50 4.98
N THR A 103 11.06 17.75 4.13
CA THR A 103 9.73 18.17 4.54
C THR A 103 9.04 17.04 5.33
N ILE A 104 8.25 17.41 6.32
CA ILE A 104 7.32 16.46 6.95
C ILE A 104 6.11 16.40 6.04
N GLU A 105 5.91 15.25 5.42
CA GLU A 105 4.79 15.06 4.50
C GLU A 105 3.60 14.44 5.25
N PRO A 106 2.38 14.94 4.99
CA PRO A 106 1.16 14.35 5.56
C PRO A 106 0.91 12.96 4.95
N PRO A 107 0.09 12.13 5.62
CA PRO A 107 -0.39 10.89 5.03
C PRO A 107 -1.10 11.13 3.69
N THR A 108 -0.87 10.23 2.74
CA THR A 108 -1.51 10.23 1.43
C THR A 108 -2.32 8.96 1.26
N ALA A 109 -3.61 9.10 0.97
CA ALA A 109 -4.48 7.97 0.65
C ALA A 109 -4.54 7.76 -0.86
N TYR A 110 -4.52 6.49 -1.27
CA TYR A 110 -4.69 6.07 -2.65
C TYR A 110 -6.11 5.54 -2.87
N ASP A 111 -6.61 5.70 -4.09
CA ASP A 111 -7.92 5.17 -4.45
C ASP A 111 -7.93 3.64 -4.37
N TYR A 112 -8.95 3.10 -3.70
CA TYR A 112 -9.19 1.67 -3.65
C TYR A 112 -10.58 1.31 -4.13
N ARG A 113 -10.67 0.28 -4.95
CA ARG A 113 -11.95 -0.24 -5.42
C ARG A 113 -12.19 -1.63 -4.86
N VAL A 114 -13.21 -1.75 -4.02
CA VAL A 114 -13.65 -3.06 -3.52
C VAL A 114 -14.11 -3.92 -4.70
N PRO A 115 -13.53 -5.11 -4.91
CA PRO A 115 -13.93 -5.97 -6.01
C PRO A 115 -15.35 -6.52 -5.80
N SER A 116 -16.12 -6.65 -6.87
CA SER A 116 -17.51 -7.14 -6.81
C SER A 116 -17.62 -8.51 -6.13
N SER A 117 -16.62 -9.37 -6.28
CA SER A 117 -16.56 -10.67 -5.60
C SER A 117 -16.54 -10.58 -4.08
N ALA A 118 -16.08 -9.48 -3.52
CA ALA A 118 -16.06 -9.26 -2.07
C ALA A 118 -17.42 -8.80 -1.51
N THR A 119 -18.32 -8.35 -2.37
CA THR A 119 -19.64 -7.77 -1.99
C THR A 119 -20.83 -8.68 -2.30
N ILE A 120 -20.64 -9.76 -3.08
CA ILE A 120 -21.72 -10.70 -3.44
C ILE A 120 -22.30 -11.32 -2.17
N ASP A 121 -23.64 -11.30 -2.07
CA ASP A 121 -24.43 -11.87 -0.97
C ASP A 121 -24.07 -11.34 0.43
N LYS A 122 -23.43 -10.16 0.50
CA LYS A 122 -23.11 -9.51 1.77
C LYS A 122 -23.93 -8.25 1.99
N LYS A 123 -24.30 -8.02 3.25
CA LYS A 123 -24.96 -6.78 3.69
C LYS A 123 -23.97 -5.70 4.09
N SER A 124 -22.76 -6.10 4.46
CA SER A 124 -21.66 -5.18 4.78
C SER A 124 -20.32 -5.82 4.47
N VAL A 125 -19.32 -4.99 4.24
CA VAL A 125 -17.92 -5.38 4.03
C VAL A 125 -17.05 -4.49 4.88
N ASP A 126 -16.17 -5.09 5.66
CA ASP A 126 -15.10 -4.38 6.35
C ASP A 126 -13.88 -4.31 5.43
N VAL A 127 -13.36 -3.12 5.27
CA VAL A 127 -12.19 -2.84 4.41
C VAL A 127 -11.11 -2.23 5.28
N ASP A 128 -9.99 -2.92 5.42
CA ASP A 128 -8.78 -2.33 5.99
C ASP A 128 -8.06 -1.54 4.89
N VAL A 129 -8.00 -0.23 5.05
CA VAL A 129 -7.41 0.68 4.07
C VAL A 129 -5.95 1.04 4.39
N SER A 130 -5.34 0.42 5.41
CA SER A 130 -3.96 0.72 5.82
C SER A 130 -2.96 0.56 4.68
N GLN A 131 -3.11 -0.50 3.86
CA GLN A 131 -2.27 -0.76 2.70
C GLN A 131 -2.44 0.26 1.55
N TRP A 132 -3.42 1.15 1.65
CA TRP A 132 -3.72 2.20 0.66
C TRP A 132 -3.37 3.60 1.19
N ILE A 133 -2.64 3.66 2.30
CA ILE A 133 -2.22 4.91 2.91
C ILE A 133 -0.70 4.89 3.07
N ALA A 134 -0.02 5.81 2.41
CA ALA A 134 1.37 6.13 2.71
C ALA A 134 1.42 7.10 3.88
N ASN A 135 2.22 6.79 4.91
CA ASN A 135 2.53 7.73 5.99
C ASN A 135 4.04 7.94 6.05
N PRO A 136 4.58 8.76 5.13
CA PRO A 136 6.03 8.90 4.96
C PRO A 136 6.75 9.54 6.15
N SER A 137 6.02 10.15 7.07
CA SER A 137 6.60 10.84 8.24
C SER A 137 5.99 10.38 9.56
N GLY A 138 5.45 9.17 9.61
CA GLY A 138 4.84 8.61 10.82
C GLY A 138 4.68 7.09 10.79
N SER A 139 4.25 6.52 11.90
CA SER A 139 3.96 5.10 12.03
C SER A 139 2.51 4.76 11.65
N ALA A 140 2.23 3.47 11.41
CA ALA A 140 0.89 3.01 11.02
C ALA A 140 -0.15 3.19 12.13
N ASP A 141 0.26 3.09 13.40
CA ASP A 141 -0.60 3.24 14.58
C ASP A 141 -1.02 4.68 14.86
N GLU A 142 -0.40 5.66 14.20
CA GLU A 142 -0.82 7.07 14.24
C GLU A 142 -1.94 7.40 13.25
N LEU A 143 -2.25 6.48 12.33
CA LEU A 143 -3.26 6.70 11.30
C LEU A 143 -4.68 6.50 11.84
N HIS A 144 -5.54 7.47 11.54
CA HIS A 144 -6.98 7.40 11.79
C HIS A 144 -7.74 7.77 10.52
N VAL A 145 -8.66 6.91 10.12
CA VAL A 145 -9.52 7.15 8.96
C VAL A 145 -10.83 7.77 9.41
N ALA A 146 -11.13 8.95 8.88
CA ALA A 146 -12.44 9.58 9.00
C ALA A 146 -13.24 9.40 7.71
N VAL A 147 -14.50 9.06 7.84
CA VAL A 147 -15.41 8.90 6.70
C VAL A 147 -16.11 10.23 6.45
N ASP A 148 -16.12 10.66 5.19
CA ASP A 148 -16.96 11.76 4.74
C ASP A 148 -18.31 11.23 4.24
N ASP A 149 -19.35 11.38 5.04
CA ASP A 149 -20.71 10.90 4.74
C ASP A 149 -21.31 11.56 3.48
N SER A 150 -20.76 12.69 3.02
CA SER A 150 -21.24 13.38 1.82
C SER A 150 -20.95 12.64 0.51
N ALA A 151 -20.08 11.66 0.54
CA ALA A 151 -19.62 10.93 -0.65
C ALA A 151 -20.42 9.62 -0.93
N THR A 152 -21.50 9.33 -0.19
CA THR A 152 -22.10 7.98 -0.14
C THR A 152 -23.56 7.89 -0.61
N ASP A 153 -23.83 8.28 -1.85
CA ASP A 153 -25.21 8.21 -2.40
C ASP A 153 -25.78 6.79 -2.51
N HIS A 154 -24.95 5.74 -2.46
CA HIS A 154 -25.38 4.34 -2.70
C HIS A 154 -24.93 3.34 -1.64
N ALA A 155 -24.19 3.76 -0.64
CA ALA A 155 -23.75 2.93 0.46
C ALA A 155 -23.54 3.77 1.73
N HIS A 156 -23.81 3.21 2.89
CA HIS A 156 -23.43 3.82 4.15
C HIS A 156 -22.03 3.37 4.54
N VAL A 157 -21.12 4.32 4.64
CA VAL A 157 -19.74 4.07 5.10
C VAL A 157 -19.58 4.63 6.49
N LYS A 158 -19.01 3.84 7.38
CA LYS A 158 -18.71 4.26 8.76
C LYS A 158 -17.34 3.77 9.18
N SER A 159 -16.78 4.41 10.20
CA SER A 159 -15.53 3.94 10.81
C SER A 159 -15.73 2.52 11.34
N GLY A 160 -14.77 1.64 11.05
CA GLY A 160 -14.74 0.28 11.56
C GLY A 160 -14.17 0.21 12.98
N ASP A 161 -13.96 -1.02 13.46
CA ASP A 161 -13.46 -1.29 14.81
C ASP A 161 -11.98 -0.91 15.01
N LYS A 162 -11.24 -0.79 13.93
CA LYS A 162 -9.83 -0.36 13.93
C LYS A 162 -9.68 1.03 13.32
N SER A 163 -8.64 1.74 13.68
CA SER A 163 -8.37 3.10 13.20
C SER A 163 -8.25 3.22 11.67
N THR A 164 -7.83 2.14 10.98
CA THR A 164 -7.67 2.06 9.52
C THR A 164 -8.74 1.22 8.81
N THR A 165 -9.74 0.73 9.54
CA THR A 165 -10.83 -0.06 8.97
C THR A 165 -12.07 0.80 8.75
N ILE A 166 -12.70 0.65 7.60
CA ILE A 166 -14.00 1.20 7.29
C ILE A 166 -15.01 0.07 7.06
N THR A 167 -16.22 0.27 7.51
CA THR A 167 -17.35 -0.64 7.25
C THR A 167 -18.25 -0.03 6.19
N VAL A 168 -18.42 -0.72 5.07
CA VAL A 168 -19.33 -0.34 3.99
C VAL A 168 -20.60 -1.16 4.13
N GLU A 169 -21.73 -0.53 4.51
CA GLU A 169 -23.04 -1.14 4.50
C GLU A 169 -23.64 -1.01 3.11
N LEU A 170 -23.99 -2.15 2.52
CA LEU A 170 -24.55 -2.20 1.18
C LEU A 170 -26.08 -2.02 1.27
N THR A 171 -26.60 -0.99 0.61
CA THR A 171 -28.05 -0.83 0.47
C THR A 171 -28.58 -1.84 -0.54
N ASP A 172 -29.66 -2.54 -0.20
CA ASP A 172 -30.32 -3.45 -1.12
C ASP A 172 -30.66 -2.68 -2.41
N ARG A 173 -30.16 -3.20 -3.52
CA ARG A 173 -30.63 -2.76 -4.83
C ARG A 173 -32.09 -3.16 -4.92
N SER A 174 -33.02 -2.22 -4.76
CA SER A 174 -34.38 -2.44 -5.18
C SER A 174 -34.35 -2.74 -6.67
N GLU A 175 -34.67 -3.96 -7.04
CA GLU A 175 -34.93 -4.32 -8.42
C GLU A 175 -36.16 -3.51 -8.86
N GLU A 176 -35.95 -2.48 -9.69
CA GLU A 176 -37.00 -1.96 -10.57
C GLU A 176 -36.90 -2.64 -11.92
#